data_2b45658b128a3dbce7f124a3d4165d45
#
_entry.id   2b45658b128a3dbce7f124a3d4165d45
#
_cell.length_a   1.000
_cell.length_b   1.000
_cell.length_c   1.000
_cell.angle_alpha   90.00
_cell.angle_beta   90.00
_cell.angle_gamma   90.00
#
_symmetry.space_group_name_H-M   'P 1'
#
loop_
_entity.id
_entity.type
_entity.pdbx_description
1 polymer ?
#
loop_
_entity_poly.entity_id
_entity_poly.type
_entity_poly.pdbx_seq_one_letter_code
_entity_poly.pdbx_strand_id
1 'polypeptide(L)'
;VENRRINRRVKLQQLIEISYSNQENLLDANLEDISISGLRFSVNSPITTGSEIFLMFELPQENEGKIIKCYGEVLWQEKNNNTYIIGLKFKHLYRSDKEALESYLKNSI
;
A
#
# COMPACT_ATOMS: atom_id res chain seq x y z
N VAL A 1 23.04 -3.72 -5.07
CA VAL A 1 23.04 -2.31 -4.68
C VAL A 1 21.87 -1.58 -5.32
N GLU A 2 21.70 -1.76 -6.63
CA GLU A 2 20.59 -1.15 -7.35
C GLU A 2 19.23 -1.65 -6.87
N ASN A 3 19.18 -2.92 -6.50
CA ASN A 3 17.94 -3.51 -5.96
C ASN A 3 17.49 -2.85 -4.67
N ARG A 4 18.41 -2.34 -3.90
CA ARG A 4 18.07 -1.61 -2.67
C ARG A 4 17.33 -0.32 -2.97
N ARG A 5 17.69 0.36 -4.05
CA ARG A 5 17.02 1.60 -4.46
C ARG A 5 15.60 1.30 -4.94
N ILE A 6 15.43 0.22 -5.70
CA ILE A 6 14.14 -0.18 -6.23
C ILE A 6 13.21 -0.60 -5.11
N ASN A 7 13.74 -1.34 -4.13
CA ASN A 7 12.94 -1.87 -3.02
C ASN A 7 12.89 -0.96 -1.80
N ARG A 8 13.41 0.25 -1.93
CA ARG A 8 13.40 1.20 -0.83
C ARG A 8 11.99 1.59 -0.46
N ARG A 9 11.71 1.62 0.84
CA ARG A 9 10.44 2.08 1.35
C ARG A 9 10.46 3.59 1.52
N VAL A 10 9.40 4.21 1.07
CA VAL A 10 9.22 5.66 1.17
C VAL A 10 7.98 5.92 2.02
N LYS A 11 8.15 6.78 3.01
CA LYS A 11 7.04 7.15 3.89
C LYS A 11 5.97 7.88 3.08
N LEU A 12 4.74 7.42 3.21
CA LEU A 12 3.61 8.03 2.52
C LEU A 12 2.37 7.84 3.39
N GLN A 13 2.14 8.80 4.27
CA GLN A 13 1.04 8.69 5.23
C GLN A 13 -0.22 9.32 4.71
N GLN A 14 -1.28 8.55 4.66
CA GLN A 14 -2.60 9.04 4.28
C GLN A 14 -3.67 8.08 4.76
N LEU A 15 -4.86 8.61 4.96
CA LEU A 15 -6.02 7.80 5.30
C LEU A 15 -6.55 7.15 4.02
N ILE A 16 -6.76 5.85 4.06
CA ILE A 16 -7.28 5.10 2.92
C ILE A 16 -8.41 4.20 3.36
N GLU A 17 -9.17 3.72 2.40
CA GLU A 17 -10.19 2.70 2.63
C GLU A 17 -9.77 1.43 1.90
N ILE A 18 -9.91 0.31 2.56
CA ILE A 18 -9.55 -0.99 1.98
C ILE A 18 -10.78 -1.90 1.94
N SER A 19 -10.78 -2.78 0.96
CA SER A 19 -11.80 -3.80 0.81
C SER A 19 -11.11 -5.17 0.74
N TYR A 20 -11.60 -6.13 1.49
CA TYR A 20 -10.99 -7.45 1.46
C TYR A 20 -12.05 -8.55 1.57
N SER A 21 -11.74 -9.67 0.93
CA SER A 21 -12.60 -10.85 0.88
C SER A 21 -14.00 -10.46 0.41
N ASN A 22 -15.02 -11.03 0.97
CA ASN A 22 -16.41 -10.79 0.60
C ASN A 22 -17.08 -9.75 1.50
N GLN A 23 -16.28 -8.88 2.10
CA GLN A 23 -16.81 -7.84 2.97
C GLN A 23 -17.48 -6.76 2.14
N GLU A 24 -18.70 -6.45 2.49
CA GLU A 24 -19.45 -5.38 1.84
C GLU A 24 -19.00 -4.00 2.30
N ASN A 25 -18.47 -3.94 3.52
CA ASN A 25 -18.07 -2.67 4.13
C ASN A 25 -16.60 -2.42 3.92
N LEU A 26 -16.27 -1.18 3.61
CA LEU A 26 -14.90 -0.73 3.55
C LEU A 26 -14.33 -0.57 4.95
N LEU A 27 -13.06 -0.82 5.10
CA LEU A 27 -12.35 -0.66 6.37
C LEU A 27 -11.39 0.51 6.25
N ASP A 28 -11.44 1.42 7.21
CA ASP A 28 -10.50 2.54 7.26
C ASP A 28 -9.13 2.06 7.68
N ALA A 29 -8.11 2.55 7.00
CA ALA A 29 -6.73 2.21 7.28
C ALA A 29 -5.85 3.44 7.14
N ASN A 30 -4.70 3.40 7.80
CA ASN A 30 -3.70 4.45 7.67
C ASN A 30 -2.51 3.90 6.89
N LEU A 31 -2.32 4.40 5.69
CA LEU A 31 -1.15 4.03 4.89
C LEU A 31 0.10 4.60 5.56
N GLU A 32 1.13 3.78 5.68
CA GLU A 32 2.36 4.17 6.38
C GLU A 32 3.51 4.41 5.40
N ASP A 33 3.80 3.44 4.56
CA ASP A 33 4.88 3.56 3.59
C ASP A 33 4.64 2.64 2.40
N ILE A 34 5.36 2.92 1.32
CA ILE A 34 5.27 2.14 0.08
C ILE A 34 6.65 1.84 -0.48
N SER A 35 6.71 0.77 -1.27
CA SER A 35 7.88 0.41 -2.07
C SER A 35 7.36 -0.10 -3.41
N ILE A 36 8.27 -0.48 -4.30
CA ILE A 36 7.86 -1.02 -5.61
C ILE A 36 7.12 -2.35 -5.49
N SER A 37 7.36 -3.10 -4.43
CA SER A 37 6.77 -4.43 -4.27
C SER A 37 5.53 -4.47 -3.39
N GLY A 38 5.26 -3.43 -2.62
CA GLY A 38 4.13 -3.43 -1.72
C GLY A 38 4.06 -2.22 -0.82
N LEU A 39 3.20 -2.31 0.19
CA LEU A 39 3.01 -1.21 1.13
C LEU A 39 2.73 -1.73 2.53
N ARG A 40 2.79 -0.83 3.51
CA ARG A 40 2.37 -1.13 4.88
C ARG A 40 1.30 -0.15 5.29
N PHE A 41 0.31 -0.65 6.00
CA PHE A 41 -0.75 0.17 6.55
C PHE A 41 -1.14 -0.35 7.93
N SER A 42 -1.79 0.49 8.70
CA SER A 42 -2.30 0.09 10.02
C SER A 42 -3.81 0.12 10.03
N VAL A 43 -4.40 -0.82 10.76
CA VAL A 43 -5.85 -0.95 10.92
C VAL A 43 -6.15 -1.32 12.36
N ASN A 44 -7.42 -1.20 12.74
CA ASN A 44 -7.86 -1.52 14.12
C ASN A 44 -8.25 -2.97 14.31
N SER A 45 -8.32 -3.74 13.24
CA SER A 45 -8.73 -5.15 13.29
C SER A 45 -7.71 -6.02 12.55
N PRO A 46 -7.48 -7.26 13.00
CA PRO A 46 -6.57 -8.14 12.28
C PRO A 46 -7.15 -8.56 10.93
N ILE A 47 -6.27 -8.82 9.98
CA ILE A 47 -6.63 -9.32 8.66
C ILE A 47 -5.83 -10.60 8.42
N THR A 48 -6.51 -11.66 8.04
CA THR A 48 -5.86 -12.96 7.85
C THR A 48 -4.76 -12.88 6.80
N THR A 49 -3.58 -13.42 7.14
CA THR A 49 -2.48 -13.55 6.18
C THR A 49 -2.94 -14.35 4.97
N GLY A 50 -2.57 -13.90 3.80
CA GLY A 50 -3.01 -14.50 2.55
C GLY A 50 -4.27 -13.89 1.96
N SER A 51 -4.97 -13.04 2.72
CA SER A 51 -6.17 -12.35 2.21
C SER A 51 -5.81 -11.41 1.07
N GLU A 52 -6.68 -11.33 0.08
CA GLU A 52 -6.54 -10.37 -1.00
C GLU A 52 -7.23 -9.08 -0.61
N ILE A 53 -6.54 -7.97 -0.85
CA ILE A 53 -7.05 -6.65 -0.52
C ILE A 53 -7.03 -5.78 -1.76
N PHE A 54 -8.15 -5.09 -1.98
CA PHE A 54 -8.24 -4.03 -2.97
C PHE A 54 -8.16 -2.70 -2.25
N LEU A 55 -7.34 -1.79 -2.75
CA LEU A 55 -7.26 -0.45 -2.19
C LEU A 55 -6.84 0.56 -3.23
N MET A 56 -7.05 1.82 -2.90
CA MET A 56 -6.62 2.96 -3.71
C MET A 56 -5.85 3.90 -2.82
N PHE A 57 -4.79 4.48 -3.37
CA PHE A 57 -4.04 5.51 -2.66
C PHE A 57 -3.58 6.57 -3.65
N GLU A 58 -3.20 7.71 -3.12
CA GLU A 58 -2.79 8.84 -3.94
C GLU A 58 -1.30 9.06 -3.85
N LEU A 59 -0.64 9.15 -5.01
CA LEU A 59 0.75 9.57 -5.08
C LEU A 59 0.78 11.08 -5.27
N PRO A 60 1.47 11.82 -4.39
CA PRO A 60 1.59 13.26 -4.57
C PRO A 60 2.35 13.59 -5.86
N GLN A 61 1.85 14.53 -6.63
CA GLN A 61 2.51 15.05 -7.83
C GLN A 61 2.38 16.57 -7.82
N GLU A 62 3.22 17.25 -8.60
CA GLU A 62 3.33 18.70 -8.56
C GLU A 62 2.00 19.45 -8.71
N ASN A 63 1.15 19.02 -9.62
CA ASN A 63 -0.07 19.74 -9.93
C ASN A 63 -1.33 19.07 -9.44
N GLU A 64 -1.33 17.77 -9.40
CA GLU A 64 -2.45 16.98 -8.90
C GLU A 64 -1.98 15.59 -8.53
N GLY A 65 -2.69 14.96 -7.61
CA GLY A 65 -2.34 13.60 -7.20
C GLY A 65 -2.70 12.57 -8.25
N LYS A 66 -1.93 11.49 -8.27
CA LYS A 66 -2.22 10.33 -9.12
C LYS A 66 -2.85 9.25 -8.26
N ILE A 67 -4.05 8.82 -8.59
CA ILE A 67 -4.71 7.73 -7.87
C ILE A 67 -4.20 6.39 -8.40
N ILE A 68 -3.72 5.57 -7.49
CA ILE A 68 -3.23 4.23 -7.80
C ILE A 68 -4.24 3.23 -7.26
N LYS A 69 -4.66 2.32 -8.11
CA LYS A 69 -5.54 1.22 -7.73
C LYS A 69 -4.74 -0.07 -7.73
N CYS A 70 -4.87 -0.85 -6.69
CA CYS A 70 -4.12 -2.09 -6.64
C CYS A 70 -4.85 -3.21 -5.92
N TYR A 71 -4.49 -4.41 -6.30
CA TYR A 71 -4.79 -5.61 -5.53
C TYR A 71 -3.51 -6.10 -4.91
N GLY A 72 -3.60 -6.54 -3.66
CA GLY A 72 -2.46 -7.08 -2.98
C GLY A 72 -2.83 -8.25 -2.10
N GLU A 73 -1.82 -8.89 -1.58
CA GLU A 73 -1.98 -10.02 -0.68
C GLU A 73 -1.31 -9.69 0.65
N VAL A 74 -1.99 -9.98 1.75
CA VAL A 74 -1.42 -9.79 3.09
C VAL A 74 -0.32 -10.81 3.30
N LEU A 75 0.91 -10.32 3.49
CA LEU A 75 2.07 -11.17 3.76
C LEU A 75 2.28 -11.43 5.23
N TRP A 76 2.06 -10.42 6.06
CA TRP A 76 2.28 -10.51 7.49
C TRP A 76 1.48 -9.44 8.21
N GLN A 77 1.31 -9.64 9.51
CA GLN A 77 0.74 -8.62 10.35
C GLN A 77 1.39 -8.69 11.73
N GLU A 78 1.42 -7.56 12.39
CA GLU A 78 2.01 -7.42 13.71
C GLU A 78 1.10 -6.54 14.56
N LYS A 79 0.74 -7.02 15.73
CA LYS A 79 -0.06 -6.25 16.67
C LYS A 79 0.82 -5.21 17.36
N ASN A 80 0.37 -3.98 17.38
CA ASN A 80 1.06 -2.87 18.03
C ASN A 80 0.06 -2.08 18.84
N ASN A 81 0.01 -2.33 20.14
CA ASN A 81 -1.01 -1.78 21.04
C ASN A 81 -2.42 -2.15 20.55
N ASN A 82 -3.21 -1.17 20.19
CA ASN A 82 -4.59 -1.41 19.74
C ASN A 82 -4.73 -1.46 18.24
N THR A 83 -3.63 -1.46 17.51
CA THR A 83 -3.64 -1.49 16.05
C THR A 83 -2.85 -2.68 15.53
N TYR A 84 -3.03 -2.94 14.25
CA TYR A 84 -2.29 -4.00 13.55
C TYR A 84 -1.59 -3.37 12.35
N ILE A 85 -0.29 -3.63 12.24
CA ILE A 85 0.48 -3.20 11.07
C ILE A 85 0.48 -4.35 10.09
N ILE A 86 0.05 -4.05 8.87
CA ILE A 86 -0.15 -5.05 7.82
C ILE A 86 0.85 -4.80 6.70
N GLY A 87 1.59 -5.83 6.34
CA GLY A 87 2.46 -5.79 5.16
C GLY A 87 1.74 -6.41 3.98
N LEU A 88 1.64 -5.66 2.89
CA LEU A 88 0.93 -6.06 1.69
C LEU A 88 1.88 -6.13 0.51
N LYS A 89 1.78 -7.22 -0.26
CA LYS A 89 2.50 -7.37 -1.51
C LYS A 89 1.56 -7.06 -2.66
N PHE A 90 2.00 -6.22 -3.61
CA PHE A 90 1.21 -5.97 -4.81
C PHE A 90 1.12 -7.22 -5.67
N LYS A 91 -0.10 -7.56 -6.09
CA LYS A 91 -0.35 -8.65 -7.04
C LYS A 91 -0.68 -8.10 -8.41
N HIS A 92 -1.48 -7.05 -8.46
CA HIS A 92 -1.86 -6.42 -9.71
C HIS A 92 -1.82 -4.91 -9.60
N LEU A 93 -1.10 -4.31 -10.53
CA LEU A 93 -1.10 -2.88 -10.78
C LEU A 93 -1.28 -2.69 -12.28
N TYR A 94 -2.08 -1.70 -12.66
CA TYR A 94 -2.12 -1.30 -14.06
C TYR A 94 -0.73 -0.80 -14.46
N ARG A 95 -0.37 -1.00 -15.71
CA ARG A 95 0.94 -0.59 -16.20
C ARG A 95 1.23 0.89 -15.95
N SER A 96 0.26 1.75 -16.22
CA SER A 96 0.41 3.19 -16.00
C SER A 96 0.60 3.52 -14.53
N ASP A 97 -0.06 2.77 -13.64
CA ASP A 97 0.08 2.96 -12.21
C ASP A 97 1.45 2.51 -11.72
N LYS A 98 1.94 1.40 -12.26
CA LYS A 98 3.27 0.90 -11.93
C LYS A 98 4.35 1.90 -12.35
N GLU A 99 4.21 2.45 -13.55
CA GLU A 99 5.15 3.47 -14.05
C GLU A 99 5.14 4.72 -13.18
N ALA A 100 3.95 5.16 -12.77
CA ALA A 100 3.82 6.31 -11.89
C ALA A 100 4.47 6.04 -10.53
N LEU A 101 4.27 4.85 -9.98
CA LEU A 101 4.88 4.45 -8.71
C LEU A 101 6.40 4.41 -8.81
N GLU A 102 6.93 3.81 -9.86
CA GLU A 102 8.38 3.76 -10.07
C GLU A 102 8.98 5.16 -10.15
N SER A 103 8.33 6.05 -10.89
CA SER A 103 8.79 7.43 -11.03
C SER A 103 8.77 8.16 -9.69
N TYR A 104 7.68 7.99 -8.93
CA TYR A 104 7.54 8.62 -7.62
C TYR A 104 8.64 8.15 -6.68
N LEU A 105 8.91 6.85 -6.64
CA LEU A 105 9.92 6.27 -5.75
C LEU A 105 11.33 6.75 -6.11
N LYS A 106 11.63 6.85 -7.39
CA LYS A 106 12.92 7.38 -7.85
C LYS A 106 13.12 8.83 -7.39
N ASN A 107 12.08 9.63 -7.47
CA ASN A 107 12.17 11.05 -7.16
C ASN A 107 12.10 11.34 -5.66
N SER A 108 11.86 10.33 -4.85
CA SER A 108 11.75 10.46 -3.39
C SER A 108 13.04 10.13 -2.66
N ILE A 109 14.10 9.88 -3.39
CA ILE A 109 15.42 9.55 -2.81
C ILE A 109 16.24 10.81 -2.60
#